data_606f2fca6d7c33ef38867d6b018f5ba3
#
_entry.id   606f2fca6d7c33ef38867d6b018f5ba3
#
_cell.length_a   1.000
_cell.length_b   1.000
_cell.length_c   1.000
_cell.angle_alpha   90.00
_cell.angle_beta   90.00
_cell.angle_gamma   90.00
#
_symmetry.space_group_name_H-M   'P 1'
#
loop_
_entity.id
_entity.type
_entity.pdbx_description
1 polymer ?
#
loop_
_entity_poly.entity_id
_entity_poly.type
_entity_poly.pdbx_seq_one_letter_code
_entity_poly.pdbx_strand_id
1 'polypeptide(L)'
;MTQTYQRIVLASRPQGGAVSPDNFRLERVPVPSIGPGQLLVRNHFLSLDPYMRGRMNDAKSYVAPVEIGEVMVGQTVGEVVASRDPRFAAGDKVLASTGWQLYGVARADDLHRIDATRAPASYYLGV
;
A
#
# COMPACT_ATOMS: atom_id res chain seq x y z
N MET A 1 -19.03 8.14 -14.19
CA MET A 1 -18.39 6.83 -14.41
C MET A 1 -17.40 6.53 -13.30
N THR A 2 -17.53 5.38 -12.64
CA THR A 2 -16.63 5.04 -11.55
C THR A 2 -15.31 4.51 -12.11
N GLN A 3 -14.21 5.13 -11.73
CA GLN A 3 -12.89 4.64 -12.08
C GLN A 3 -12.55 3.45 -11.19
N THR A 4 -11.93 2.42 -11.75
CA THR A 4 -11.51 1.23 -10.98
C THR A 4 -9.99 1.10 -11.05
N TYR A 5 -9.46 0.31 -10.08
CA TYR A 5 -8.04 0.01 -10.03
C TYR A 5 -7.82 -1.42 -9.54
N GLN A 6 -6.61 -1.91 -9.73
CA GLN A 6 -6.23 -3.26 -9.33
C GLN A 6 -5.54 -3.27 -7.98
N ARG A 7 -5.84 -4.31 -7.20
CA ARG A 7 -5.16 -4.57 -5.92
C ARG A 7 -4.95 -6.08 -5.75
N ILE A 8 -3.99 -6.44 -4.92
CA ILE A 8 -3.70 -7.84 -4.61
C ILE A 8 -4.00 -8.09 -3.14
N VAL A 9 -4.87 -9.06 -2.89
CA VAL A 9 -5.29 -9.43 -1.54
C VAL A 9 -4.77 -10.81 -1.19
N LEU A 10 -4.69 -11.10 0.12
CA LEU A 10 -4.36 -12.43 0.60
C LEU A 10 -5.58 -13.32 0.41
N ALA A 11 -5.45 -14.36 -0.42
CA ALA A 11 -6.56 -15.28 -0.70
C ALA A 11 -6.53 -16.52 0.17
N SER A 12 -5.34 -16.95 0.58
CA SER A 12 -5.15 -18.10 1.46
C SER A 12 -3.80 -17.98 2.17
N ARG A 13 -3.64 -18.74 3.26
CA ARG A 13 -2.38 -18.73 4.00
C ARG A 13 -1.46 -19.81 3.45
N PRO A 14 -0.16 -19.48 3.24
CA PRO A 14 0.80 -20.47 2.76
C PRO A 14 0.94 -21.63 3.75
N GLN A 15 1.09 -22.82 3.22
CA GLN A 15 1.33 -24.02 4.00
C GLN A 15 2.77 -24.47 3.80
N GLY A 16 3.45 -24.85 4.89
CA GLY A 16 4.77 -25.43 4.81
C GLY A 16 5.90 -24.46 4.42
N GLY A 17 5.71 -23.18 4.56
CA GLY A 17 6.76 -22.18 4.41
C GLY A 17 6.88 -21.54 3.02
N ALA A 18 6.51 -22.24 1.96
CA ALA A 18 6.62 -21.68 0.60
C ALA A 18 5.37 -20.91 0.22
N VAL A 19 5.58 -19.74 -0.39
CA VAL A 19 4.50 -18.92 -0.92
C VAL A 19 4.17 -19.38 -2.34
N SER A 20 2.89 -19.48 -2.66
CA SER A 20 2.37 -19.88 -3.96
C SER A 20 1.53 -18.75 -4.55
N PRO A 21 1.44 -18.65 -5.89
CA PRO A 21 0.50 -17.69 -6.50
C PRO A 21 -0.94 -17.85 -6.02
N ASP A 22 -1.35 -19.05 -5.61
CA ASP A 22 -2.69 -19.30 -5.10
C ASP A 22 -2.97 -18.61 -3.76
N ASN A 23 -1.94 -18.13 -3.09
CA ASN A 23 -2.11 -17.38 -1.85
C ASN A 23 -2.59 -15.94 -2.10
N PHE A 24 -2.61 -15.50 -3.35
CA PHE A 24 -2.96 -14.14 -3.72
C PHE A 24 -4.11 -14.12 -4.71
N ARG A 25 -4.90 -13.05 -4.66
CA ARG A 25 -5.96 -12.82 -5.62
C ARG A 25 -5.89 -11.39 -6.12
N LEU A 26 -5.93 -11.23 -7.44
CA LEU A 26 -6.02 -9.92 -8.08
C LEU A 26 -7.49 -9.51 -8.10
N GLU A 27 -7.77 -8.33 -7.56
CA GLU A 27 -9.13 -7.77 -7.55
C GLU A 27 -9.14 -6.43 -8.27
N ARG A 28 -10.26 -6.15 -8.93
CA ARG A 28 -10.53 -4.83 -9.49
C ARG A 28 -11.65 -4.20 -8.69
N VAL A 29 -11.39 -3.04 -8.12
CA VAL A 29 -12.33 -2.37 -7.21
C VAL A 29 -12.46 -0.90 -7.60
N PRO A 30 -13.58 -0.24 -7.24
CA PRO A 30 -13.72 1.19 -7.48
C PRO A 30 -12.70 1.99 -6.69
N VAL A 31 -12.24 3.11 -7.27
CA VAL A 31 -11.38 4.05 -6.54
C VAL A 31 -12.21 4.64 -5.40
N PRO A 32 -11.73 4.57 -4.14
CA PRO A 32 -12.50 5.03 -3.01
C PRO A 32 -12.59 6.55 -2.94
N SER A 33 -13.66 7.03 -2.31
CA SER A 33 -13.77 8.44 -1.95
C SER A 33 -12.98 8.69 -0.66
N ILE A 34 -12.44 9.91 -0.53
CA ILE A 34 -11.68 10.28 0.66
C ILE A 34 -12.51 11.22 1.54
N GLY A 35 -12.32 11.06 2.86
CA GLY A 35 -12.94 11.93 3.87
C GLY A 35 -11.97 12.97 4.39
N PRO A 36 -12.42 13.79 5.37
CA PRO A 36 -11.55 14.81 5.97
C PRO A 36 -10.27 14.21 6.53
N GLY A 37 -9.14 14.87 6.28
CA GLY A 37 -7.83 14.43 6.75
C GLY A 37 -7.23 13.26 5.98
N GLN A 38 -7.90 12.81 4.93
CA GLN A 38 -7.44 11.69 4.11
C GLN A 38 -6.91 12.16 2.76
N LEU A 39 -6.05 11.29 2.19
CA LEU A 39 -5.46 11.52 0.88
C LEU A 39 -5.58 10.27 0.04
N LEU A 40 -5.75 10.44 -1.26
CA LEU A 40 -5.68 9.35 -2.22
C LEU A 40 -4.30 9.36 -2.83
N VAL A 41 -3.57 8.25 -2.69
CA VAL A 41 -2.20 8.10 -3.16
C VAL A 41 -2.19 7.09 -4.31
N ARG A 42 -1.55 7.46 -5.42
CA ARG A 42 -1.27 6.54 -6.51
C ARG A 42 0.14 6.00 -6.30
N ASN A 43 0.26 4.68 -6.10
CA ASN A 43 1.54 4.06 -5.83
C ASN A 43 2.35 3.87 -7.11
N HIS A 44 3.64 4.25 -7.06
CA HIS A 44 4.58 4.07 -8.15
C HIS A 44 5.53 2.92 -7.90
N PHE A 45 5.91 2.71 -6.63
CA PHE A 45 6.84 1.67 -6.23
C PHE A 45 6.31 0.96 -4.99
N LEU A 46 6.58 -0.33 -4.91
CA LEU A 46 6.23 -1.18 -3.78
C LEU A 46 7.48 -1.94 -3.35
N SER A 47 7.80 -1.88 -2.06
CA SER A 47 8.90 -2.67 -1.50
C SER A 47 8.41 -4.08 -1.17
N LEU A 48 9.17 -5.09 -1.57
CA LEU A 48 8.90 -6.49 -1.21
C LEU A 48 9.93 -6.91 -0.16
N ASP A 49 9.48 -7.11 1.05
CA ASP A 49 10.35 -7.34 2.21
C ASP A 49 10.02 -8.64 2.92
N PRO A 50 11.01 -9.29 3.57
CA PRO A 50 10.79 -10.59 4.23
C PRO A 50 9.70 -10.58 5.30
N TYR A 51 9.47 -9.47 5.99
CA TYR A 51 8.45 -9.42 7.04
C TYR A 51 7.04 -9.72 6.51
N MET A 52 6.81 -9.51 5.22
CA MET A 52 5.50 -9.74 4.59
C MET A 52 5.09 -11.20 4.70
N ARG A 53 6.05 -12.12 4.59
CA ARG A 53 5.78 -13.55 4.72
C ARG A 53 5.22 -13.88 6.10
N GLY A 54 5.77 -13.29 7.15
CA GLY A 54 5.28 -13.50 8.51
C GLY A 54 3.86 -12.98 8.70
N ARG A 55 3.49 -11.90 8.03
CA ARG A 55 2.15 -11.32 8.10
C ARG A 55 1.09 -12.16 7.38
N MET A 56 1.50 -13.14 6.57
CA MET A 56 0.59 -14.08 5.91
C MET A 56 0.17 -15.24 6.80
N ASN A 57 0.84 -15.43 7.93
CA ASN A 57 0.54 -16.49 8.88
C ASN A 57 -0.49 -16.03 9.91
N ASP A 58 -1.30 -16.98 10.39
CA ASP A 58 -2.25 -16.73 11.47
C ASP A 58 -1.60 -17.04 12.82
N ALA A 59 -0.40 -16.49 13.04
CA ALA A 59 0.37 -16.70 14.25
C ALA A 59 0.46 -15.40 15.04
N LYS A 60 0.57 -15.50 16.35
CA LYS A 60 0.75 -14.32 17.21
C LYS A 60 2.08 -13.64 16.88
N SER A 61 2.02 -12.34 16.72
CA SER A 61 3.16 -11.51 16.37
C SER A 61 2.96 -10.12 16.98
N TYR A 62 4.01 -9.29 16.95
CA TYR A 62 3.91 -7.88 17.35
C TYR A 62 2.90 -7.11 16.53
N VAL A 63 2.69 -7.54 15.29
CA VAL A 63 1.78 -6.88 14.36
C VAL A 63 0.71 -7.90 13.98
N ALA A 64 -0.52 -7.44 13.87
CA ALA A 64 -1.64 -8.31 13.46
C ALA A 64 -1.37 -8.91 12.08
N PRO A 65 -1.71 -10.18 11.84
CA PRO A 65 -1.57 -10.77 10.52
C PRO A 65 -2.51 -10.11 9.52
N VAL A 66 -2.19 -10.26 8.23
CA VAL A 66 -3.11 -9.86 7.17
C VAL A 66 -4.25 -10.87 7.15
N GLU A 67 -5.48 -10.37 7.15
CA GLU A 67 -6.65 -11.24 7.08
C GLU A 67 -6.94 -11.69 5.65
N ILE A 68 -7.58 -12.83 5.51
CA ILE A 68 -8.00 -13.31 4.19
C ILE A 68 -8.96 -12.29 3.57
N GLY A 69 -8.69 -11.88 2.34
CA GLY A 69 -9.48 -10.87 1.64
C GLY A 69 -8.98 -9.45 1.80
N GLU A 70 -7.99 -9.22 2.67
CA GLU A 70 -7.39 -7.90 2.84
C GLU A 70 -6.23 -7.71 1.87
N VAL A 71 -5.97 -6.44 1.52
CA VAL A 71 -4.82 -6.07 0.68
C VAL A 71 -3.54 -6.43 1.41
N MET A 72 -2.60 -7.05 0.69
CA MET A 72 -1.29 -7.36 1.25
C MET A 72 -0.57 -6.08 1.66
N VAL A 73 0.12 -6.15 2.80
CA VAL A 73 0.85 -5.01 3.36
C VAL A 73 2.13 -4.74 2.58
N GLY A 74 2.57 -3.50 2.61
CA GLY A 74 3.85 -3.13 2.02
C GLY A 74 4.06 -1.63 2.04
N GLN A 75 5.33 -1.22 2.18
CA GLN A 75 5.73 0.16 2.05
C GLN A 75 5.70 0.57 0.59
N THR A 76 5.22 1.78 0.34
CA THR A 76 5.05 2.28 -1.02
C THR A 76 5.60 3.69 -1.14
N VAL A 77 6.02 4.03 -2.35
CA VAL A 77 6.29 5.42 -2.74
C VAL A 77 5.29 5.77 -3.82
N GLY A 78 4.60 6.88 -3.64
CA GLY A 78 3.57 7.27 -4.57
C GLY A 78 3.41 8.78 -4.66
N GLU A 79 2.38 9.16 -5.38
CA GLU A 79 2.02 10.56 -5.59
C GLU A 79 0.62 10.79 -5.07
N VAL A 80 0.43 11.90 -4.35
CA VAL A 80 -0.89 12.33 -3.92
C VAL A 80 -1.67 12.79 -5.16
N VAL A 81 -2.82 12.16 -5.42
CA VAL A 81 -3.67 12.54 -6.56
C VAL A 81 -4.91 13.29 -6.12
N ALA A 82 -5.31 13.15 -4.84
CA ALA A 82 -6.39 13.94 -4.25
C ALA A 82 -6.10 14.09 -2.75
N SER A 83 -6.41 15.26 -2.20
CA SER A 83 -6.12 15.55 -0.80
C SER A 83 -7.28 16.28 -0.15
N ARG A 84 -7.61 15.86 1.07
CA ARG A 84 -8.53 16.58 1.96
C ARG A 84 -7.83 16.97 3.25
N ASP A 85 -6.51 17.18 3.19
CA ASP A 85 -5.70 17.67 4.29
C ASP A 85 -4.79 18.78 3.77
N PRO A 86 -4.73 19.94 4.43
CA PRO A 86 -3.95 21.08 3.93
C PRO A 86 -2.43 20.86 3.96
N ARG A 87 -1.95 19.84 4.67
CA ARG A 87 -0.52 19.54 4.73
C ARG A 87 0.03 18.94 3.44
N PHE A 88 -0.83 18.41 2.58
CA PHE A 88 -0.44 17.79 1.32
C PHE A 88 -1.31 18.28 0.18
N ALA A 89 -0.73 18.30 -1.01
CA ALA A 89 -1.44 18.71 -2.23
C ALA A 89 -1.23 17.67 -3.32
N ALA A 90 -2.13 17.65 -4.30
CA ALA A 90 -1.97 16.79 -5.47
C ALA A 90 -0.61 17.07 -6.12
N GLY A 91 0.11 16.01 -6.49
CA GLY A 91 1.45 16.09 -7.03
C GLY A 91 2.57 15.85 -6.03
N ASP A 92 2.28 15.90 -4.73
CA ASP A 92 3.30 15.62 -3.71
C ASP A 92 3.72 14.15 -3.77
N LYS A 93 5.02 13.91 -3.66
CA LYS A 93 5.56 12.55 -3.56
C LYS A 93 5.66 12.17 -2.10
N VAL A 94 5.24 10.96 -1.78
CA VAL A 94 5.13 10.52 -0.38
C VAL A 94 5.57 9.07 -0.21
N LEU A 95 6.13 8.80 0.97
CA LEU A 95 6.36 7.44 1.47
C LEU A 95 5.13 7.07 2.31
N ALA A 96 4.58 5.90 2.03
CA ALA A 96 3.35 5.44 2.65
C ALA A 96 3.42 3.93 2.91
N SER A 97 2.35 3.37 3.45
CA SER A 97 2.23 1.92 3.66
C SER A 97 0.85 1.48 3.17
N THR A 98 0.53 1.81 1.93
CA THR A 98 -0.79 1.54 1.36
C THR A 98 -0.92 0.15 0.76
N GLY A 99 0.18 -0.62 0.71
CA GLY A 99 0.13 -2.03 0.35
C GLY A 99 0.09 -2.31 -1.14
N TRP A 100 -0.28 -3.52 -1.47
CA TRP A 100 -0.22 -4.05 -2.84
C TRP A 100 -1.44 -3.60 -3.64
N GLN A 101 -1.52 -2.32 -3.94
CA GLN A 101 -2.62 -1.74 -4.72
C GLN A 101 -2.15 -0.50 -5.44
N LEU A 102 -2.76 -0.20 -6.58
CA LEU A 102 -2.39 0.96 -7.37
C LEU A 102 -2.75 2.27 -6.67
N TYR A 103 -3.92 2.30 -6.04
CA TYR A 103 -4.36 3.46 -5.24
C TYR A 103 -4.59 3.03 -3.81
N GLY A 104 -4.28 3.91 -2.87
CA GLY A 104 -4.56 3.68 -1.47
C GLY A 104 -5.03 4.96 -0.80
N VAL A 105 -5.92 4.81 0.16
CA VAL A 105 -6.33 5.92 1.03
C VAL A 105 -5.42 5.93 2.25
N ALA A 106 -4.86 7.09 2.57
CA ALA A 106 -3.99 7.25 3.72
C ALA A 106 -4.38 8.51 4.49
N ARG A 107 -4.04 8.52 5.78
CA ARG A 107 -4.18 9.71 6.60
C ARG A 107 -2.88 10.50 6.50
N ALA A 108 -3.01 11.83 6.55
CA ALA A 108 -1.83 12.69 6.45
C ALA A 108 -0.78 12.37 7.51
N ASP A 109 -1.20 11.95 8.71
CA ASP A 109 -0.28 11.61 9.79
C ASP A 109 0.58 10.38 9.48
N ASP A 110 0.13 9.53 8.56
CA ASP A 110 0.82 8.28 8.19
C ASP A 110 1.72 8.45 6.97
N LEU A 111 1.81 9.66 6.42
CA LEU A 111 2.58 9.93 5.21
C LEU A 111 3.83 10.73 5.52
N HIS A 112 4.91 10.43 4.77
CA HIS A 112 6.15 11.19 4.83
C HIS A 112 6.44 11.76 3.44
N ARG A 113 6.57 13.09 3.37
CA ARG A 113 6.92 13.74 2.11
C ARG A 113 8.36 13.40 1.74
N ILE A 114 8.58 13.08 0.47
CA ILE A 114 9.91 12.79 -0.04
C ILE A 114 10.31 13.84 -1.06
N ASP A 115 11.62 14.04 -1.19
CA ASP A 115 12.19 14.98 -2.15
C ASP A 115 12.80 14.20 -3.31
N ALA A 116 12.01 13.98 -4.35
CA ALA A 116 12.45 13.21 -5.52
C ALA A 116 13.49 13.97 -6.36
N THR A 117 13.74 15.25 -6.07
CA THR A 117 14.80 16.00 -6.76
C THR A 117 16.19 15.68 -6.22
N ARG A 118 16.29 15.14 -4.98
CA ARG A 118 17.56 14.78 -4.35
C ARG A 118 17.98 13.35 -4.63
N ALA A 119 17.01 12.44 -4.84
CA ALA A 119 17.26 11.03 -5.13
C ALA A 119 16.06 10.46 -5.85
N PRO A 120 16.24 9.41 -6.67
CA PRO A 120 15.09 8.71 -7.24
C PRO A 120 14.13 8.24 -6.14
N ALA A 121 12.83 8.29 -6.42
CA ALA A 121 11.80 7.95 -5.43
C ALA A 121 11.99 6.55 -4.86
N SER A 122 12.44 5.59 -5.68
CA SER A 122 12.66 4.21 -5.23
C SER A 122 13.71 4.09 -4.12
N TYR A 123 14.63 5.05 -4.01
CA TYR A 123 15.66 5.00 -2.97
C TYR A 123 15.06 5.11 -1.56
N TYR A 124 13.90 5.73 -1.42
CA TYR A 124 13.22 5.84 -0.13
C TYR A 124 12.69 4.51 0.37
N LEU A 125 12.67 3.49 -0.48
CA LEU A 125 12.31 2.13 -0.10
C LEU A 125 13.55 1.25 0.16
N GLY A 126 14.74 1.84 0.17
CA GLY A 126 15.97 1.11 0.44
C GLY A 126 16.53 0.35 -0.75
N VAL A 127 16.16 0.77 -1.94
CA VAL A 127 16.57 0.08 -3.19
C VAL A 127 17.58 0.92 -3.94
#